data_c73c4ebff4033152d5a5334c0932ca11
#
_entry.id   c73c4ebff4033152d5a5334c0932ca11
#
_cell.length_a   1.000
_cell.length_b   1.000
_cell.length_c   1.000
_cell.angle_alpha   90.00
_cell.angle_beta   90.00
_cell.angle_gamma   90.00
#
_symmetry.space_group_name_H-M   'P 1'
#
loop_
_entity.id
_entity.type
_entity.pdbx_description
1 polymer ?
#
loop_
_entity_poly.entity_id
_entity_poly.type
_entity_poly.pdbx_seq_one_letter_code
_entity_poly.pdbx_strand_id
1 'polypeptide(L)'
;DGVPVNIQCVGAGAVNQAIKAVAIARGFLIPTGFDISCAPVFSDILINGESRTAIRLSIYVHQINRAAMDNVVMDDVKPVA
;
A
#
# COMPACT_ATOMS: atom_id res chain seq x y z
N ASP A 1 2.40 13.75 3.63
CA ASP A 1 3.46 14.56 3.30
C ASP A 1 4.85 14.23 3.76
N GLY A 2 5.44 13.26 3.75
CA GLY A 2 6.83 12.96 3.99
C GLY A 2 7.43 12.28 2.79
N VAL A 3 8.63 11.80 2.97
CA VAL A 3 9.29 11.02 1.95
C VAL A 3 8.57 9.67 1.85
N PRO A 4 8.18 9.23 0.64
CA PRO A 4 7.51 7.95 0.50
C PRO A 4 8.43 6.80 0.94
N VAL A 5 7.83 5.81 1.55
CA VAL A 5 8.51 4.59 1.93
C VAL A 5 8.40 3.61 0.77
N ASN A 6 9.50 2.99 0.40
CA ASN A 6 9.52 2.00 -0.67
C ASN A 6 9.66 0.61 -0.08
N ILE A 7 8.80 -0.29 -0.53
CA ILE A 7 8.85 -1.70 -0.14
C ILE A 7 9.13 -2.50 -1.40
N GLN A 8 10.20 -3.25 -1.40
CA GLN A 8 10.56 -4.08 -2.53
C GLN A 8 10.12 -5.52 -2.26
N CYS A 9 9.34 -6.07 -3.18
CA CYS A 9 8.74 -7.38 -3.02
C CYS A 9 9.21 -8.30 -4.13
N VAL A 10 9.75 -9.45 -3.75
CA VAL A 10 10.16 -10.48 -4.69
C VAL A 10 9.23 -11.67 -4.53
N GLY A 11 8.51 -12.00 -5.59
CA GLY A 11 7.56 -13.10 -5.56
C GLY A 11 6.16 -12.68 -5.15
N ALA A 12 5.18 -13.45 -5.58
CA ALA A 12 3.76 -13.13 -5.36
C ALA A 12 3.40 -13.12 -3.88
N GLY A 13 3.98 -14.02 -3.09
CA GLY A 13 3.71 -14.07 -1.66
C GLY A 13 4.14 -12.81 -0.95
N ALA A 14 5.30 -12.26 -1.31
CA ALA A 14 5.79 -11.02 -0.71
C ALA A 14 4.89 -9.85 -1.06
N VAL A 15 4.43 -9.77 -2.31
CA VAL A 15 3.49 -8.72 -2.74
C VAL A 15 2.20 -8.82 -1.94
N ASN A 16 1.67 -10.02 -1.81
CA ASN A 16 0.43 -10.23 -1.08
C ASN A 16 0.56 -9.79 0.38
N GLN A 17 1.67 -10.15 1.03
CA GLN A 17 1.90 -9.75 2.42
C GLN A 17 2.05 -8.24 2.56
N ALA A 18 2.73 -7.60 1.61
CA ALA A 18 2.89 -6.15 1.65
C ALA A 18 1.56 -5.43 1.48
N ILE A 19 0.72 -5.88 0.56
CA ILE A 19 -0.59 -5.29 0.34
C ILE A 19 -1.47 -5.48 1.58
N LYS A 20 -1.43 -6.64 2.20
CA LYS A 20 -2.18 -6.88 3.44
C LYS A 20 -1.73 -5.93 4.55
N ALA A 21 -0.42 -5.71 4.67
CA ALA A 21 0.10 -4.79 5.67
C ALA A 21 -0.39 -3.37 5.42
N VAL A 22 -0.42 -2.93 4.17
CA VAL A 22 -0.95 -1.61 3.83
C VAL A 22 -2.43 -1.52 4.17
N ALA A 23 -3.20 -2.56 3.87
CA ALA A 23 -4.63 -2.57 4.18
C ALA A 23 -4.88 -2.48 5.68
N ILE A 24 -4.09 -3.19 6.48
CA ILE A 24 -4.19 -3.13 7.92
C ILE A 24 -3.84 -1.74 8.44
N ALA A 25 -2.76 -1.17 7.93
CA ALA A 25 -2.33 0.17 8.33
C ALA A 25 -3.39 1.22 8.00
N ARG A 26 -4.06 1.10 6.86
CA ARG A 26 -5.15 2.01 6.50
C ARG A 26 -6.25 1.97 7.55
N GLY A 27 -6.60 0.78 8.03
CA GLY A 27 -7.63 0.64 9.03
C GLY A 27 -7.33 1.38 10.33
N PHE A 28 -6.05 1.48 10.68
CA PHE A 28 -5.65 2.25 11.86
C PHE A 28 -5.54 3.74 11.60
N LEU A 29 -5.16 4.13 10.39
CA LEU A 29 -4.89 5.54 10.09
C LEU A 29 -6.13 6.32 9.71
N ILE A 30 -7.05 5.71 8.98
CA ILE A 30 -8.24 6.41 8.50
C ILE A 30 -9.01 7.10 9.62
N PRO A 31 -9.26 6.47 10.78
CA PRO A 31 -9.95 7.17 11.87
C PRO A 31 -9.20 8.39 12.40
N THR A 32 -7.89 8.47 12.18
CA THR A 32 -7.10 9.62 12.61
C THR A 32 -7.05 10.74 11.58
N GLY A 33 -7.68 10.52 10.42
CA GLY A 33 -7.70 11.53 9.36
C GLY A 33 -6.63 11.36 8.29
N PHE A 34 -5.97 10.21 8.26
CA PHE A 34 -4.92 9.93 7.27
C PHE A 34 -5.27 8.68 6.48
N ASP A 35 -4.77 8.60 5.27
CA ASP A 35 -4.88 7.41 4.44
C ASP A 35 -3.53 7.11 3.82
N ILE A 36 -3.41 5.90 3.31
CA ILE A 36 -2.22 5.42 2.63
C ILE A 36 -2.61 4.99 1.23
N SER A 37 -1.79 5.40 0.27
CA SER A 37 -1.87 4.87 -1.09
C SER A 37 -0.52 4.26 -1.45
N CYS A 38 -0.52 3.38 -2.42
CA CYS A 38 0.72 2.82 -2.91
C CYS A 38 0.71 2.75 -4.42
N ALA A 39 1.88 2.96 -5.00
CA ALA A 39 2.08 2.88 -6.43
C ALA A 39 3.04 1.73 -6.72
N PRO A 40 2.59 0.68 -7.42
CA PRO A 40 3.47 -0.43 -7.78
C PRO A 40 4.28 -0.09 -9.03
N VAL A 41 5.55 -0.48 -9.02
CA VAL A 41 6.45 -0.29 -10.15
C VAL A 41 7.26 -1.57 -10.31
N PHE A 42 7.47 -1.99 -11.54
CA PHE A 42 8.38 -3.10 -11.80
C PHE A 42 9.80 -2.65 -11.50
N SER A 43 10.55 -3.56 -10.92
CA SER A 43 11.94 -3.32 -10.54
C SER A 43 12.74 -4.58 -10.79
N ASP A 44 13.91 -4.44 -11.41
CA ASP A 44 14.80 -5.57 -11.62
C ASP A 44 15.86 -5.55 -10.54
N ILE A 45 16.09 -6.71 -9.96
CA ILE A 45 17.10 -6.87 -8.92
C ILE A 45 18.01 -8.03 -9.28
N LEU A 46 19.20 -8.02 -8.72
CA LEU A 46 20.16 -9.12 -8.88
C LEU A 46 20.21 -9.92 -7.60
N ILE A 47 19.97 -11.21 -7.74
CA ILE A 47 20.11 -12.16 -6.62
C ILE A 47 21.06 -13.25 -7.08
N ASN A 48 22.20 -13.35 -6.41
CA ASN A 48 23.23 -14.33 -6.76
C ASN A 48 23.62 -14.27 -8.25
N GLY A 49 23.71 -13.04 -8.78
CA GLY A 49 24.09 -12.83 -10.16
C GLY A 49 22.97 -13.03 -11.17
N GLU A 50 21.79 -13.39 -10.73
CA GLU A 50 20.64 -13.57 -11.61
C GLU A 50 19.70 -12.37 -11.51
N SER A 51 19.24 -11.90 -12.67
CA SER A 51 18.25 -10.83 -12.72
C SER A 51 16.88 -11.40 -12.40
N ARG A 52 16.19 -10.75 -11.47
CA ARG A 52 14.83 -11.12 -11.12
C ARG A 52 13.94 -9.91 -11.13
N THR A 53 12.71 -10.11 -11.59
CA THR A 53 11.71 -9.05 -11.56
C THR A 53 11.09 -8.99 -10.17
N ALA A 54 11.04 -7.79 -9.63
CA ALA A 54 10.41 -7.52 -8.35
C ALA A 54 9.35 -6.43 -8.54
N ILE A 55 8.50 -6.29 -7.56
CA ILE A 55 7.55 -5.18 -7.48
C ILE A 55 8.00 -4.27 -6.34
N ARG A 56 8.19 -3.00 -6.66
CA ARG A 56 8.45 -2.00 -5.63
C ARG A 56 7.18 -1.20 -5.41
N LEU A 57 6.75 -1.14 -4.16
CA LEU A 57 5.60 -0.36 -3.76
C LEU A 57 6.08 0.94 -3.13
N SER A 58 5.69 2.06 -3.72
CA SER A 58 5.93 3.36 -3.13
C SER A 58 4.72 3.72 -2.28
N ILE A 59 4.96 3.93 -1.00
CA ILE A 59 3.89 4.14 -0.01
C ILE A 59 3.80 5.62 0.31
N TYR A 60 2.61 6.18 0.18
CA TYR A 60 2.33 7.59 0.43
C TYR A 60 1.29 7.71 1.52
N VAL A 61 1.58 8.58 2.50
CA VAL A 61 0.62 8.91 3.55
C VAL A 61 0.10 10.31 3.27
N HIS A 62 -1.22 10.48 3.30
CA HIS A 62 -1.82 11.78 3.01
C HIS A 62 -3.01 12.01 3.92
N GLN A 63 -3.32 13.30 4.10
CA GLN A 63 -4.44 13.71 4.92
C GLN A 63 -5.74 13.53 4.15
N ILE A 64 -6.78 13.10 4.87
CA ILE A 64 -8.10 12.92 4.26
C ILE A 64 -8.97 14.13 4.61
N ASN A 65 -9.74 14.60 3.62
CA ASN A 65 -10.75 15.58 3.88
C ASN A 65 -11.91 14.92 4.63
N ARG A 66 -12.16 15.35 5.87
CA ARG A 66 -13.21 14.76 6.70
C ARG A 66 -14.59 14.86 6.10
N ALA A 67 -14.87 15.98 5.44
CA ALA A 67 -16.17 16.16 4.79
C ALA A 67 -16.37 15.14 3.67
N ALA A 68 -15.33 14.88 2.88
CA ALA A 68 -15.39 13.86 1.85
C ALA A 68 -15.51 12.47 2.46
N MET A 69 -14.84 12.24 3.58
CA MET A 69 -14.86 10.97 4.27
C MET A 69 -16.26 10.64 4.79
N ASP A 70 -16.98 11.62 5.28
CA ASP A 70 -18.34 11.42 5.77
C ASP A 70 -19.31 11.01 4.68
N ASN A 71 -18.96 11.28 3.43
CA ASN A 71 -19.78 10.90 2.28
C ASN A 71 -19.41 9.54 1.70
N VAL A 72 -18.40 8.91 2.22
CA VAL A 72 -17.97 7.60 1.75
C VAL A 72 -18.83 6.54 2.40
N VAL A 73 -19.45 5.70 1.58
CA VAL A 73 -20.27 4.61 2.08
C VAL A 73 -19.36 3.41 2.29
N MET A 74 -18.83 3.30 3.49
CA MET A 74 -17.87 2.24 3.81
C MET A 74 -18.53 0.87 3.91
N ASP A 75 -19.83 0.86 4.18
CA ASP A 75 -20.57 -0.39 4.38
C ASP A 75 -20.63 -1.24 3.12
N ASP A 76 -20.52 -0.62 1.96
CA ASP A 76 -20.59 -1.32 0.69
C ASP A 76 -19.26 -1.95 0.31
N VAL A 77 -18.21 -1.62 1.01
CA VAL A 77 -16.89 -2.18 0.73
C VAL A 77 -16.72 -3.43 1.57
N LYS A 78 -16.83 -4.57 0.91
CA LYS A 78 -16.67 -5.85 1.59
C LYS A 78 -15.29 -6.40 1.32
N PRO A 79 -14.62 -6.94 2.34
CA PRO A 79 -13.31 -7.54 2.11
C PRO A 79 -13.47 -8.76 1.21
N VAL A 80 -12.53 -8.88 0.29
CA VAL A 80 -12.41 -10.07 -0.53
C VAL A 80 -11.52 -11.05 0.20
N ALA A 81 -12.04 -12.19 0.47
CA ALA A 81 -11.31 -13.19 1.25
C ALA A 81 -10.08 -13.71 0.51
#